data_3a2a31dd2974cac91f9541c02420c620
#
_entry.id   3a2a31dd2974cac91f9541c02420c620
#
_cell.length_a   1.000
_cell.length_b   1.000
_cell.length_c   1.000
_cell.angle_alpha   90.00
_cell.angle_beta   90.00
_cell.angle_gamma   90.00
#
_symmetry.space_group_name_H-M   'P 1'
#
loop_
_entity.id
_entity.type
_entity.pdbx_description
1 polymer ?
#
loop_
_entity_poly.entity_id
_entity_poly.type
_entity_poly.pdbx_seq_one_letter_code
_entity_poly.pdbx_strand_id
1 'polypeptide(L)'
;WSHHLKTMGVAGKHVGDPLSDEYAGAIRVPFDDPGIWSTVDSLFLEGALHPVRVTGLPSTFPRRLHVGVVQDQGDIHELVVEGINALKDELPGEDGSHRDWLQYARKQGELLARFHGLDNARFEALRTGVEGLQSAADTRLQEWVRHHFASLPSLSPVNAPMVHHIPSYLAARRDTGETKIALLVFDGLAIDQWARIRGHLAEGMPDTGFDEMASFAWLPTLTSVSRQAIFSGLKPREFASSIDITAKEPGLWTRFWADRGL
;
A
#
# COMPACT_ATOMS: atom_id res chain seq x y z
N TRP A 1 -12.60 -16.43 -24.89
CA TRP A 1 -12.33 -15.77 -23.61
C TRP A 1 -13.59 -15.09 -23.06
N SER A 2 -14.20 -14.17 -23.80
CA SER A 2 -15.42 -13.46 -23.36
C SER A 2 -16.57 -14.38 -22.95
N HIS A 3 -16.72 -15.52 -23.62
CA HIS A 3 -17.72 -16.53 -23.22
C HIS A 3 -17.39 -17.10 -21.83
N HIS A 4 -16.14 -17.41 -21.55
CA HIS A 4 -15.69 -17.89 -20.25
C HIS A 4 -15.96 -16.87 -19.14
N LEU A 5 -15.65 -15.57 -19.37
CA LEU A 5 -15.97 -14.50 -18.42
C LEU A 5 -17.46 -14.41 -18.12
N LYS A 6 -18.34 -14.56 -19.12
CA LYS A 6 -19.80 -14.57 -18.90
C LYS A 6 -20.24 -15.73 -18.01
N THR A 7 -19.63 -16.91 -18.14
CA THR A 7 -19.95 -18.06 -17.25
C THR A 7 -19.54 -17.80 -15.80
N MET A 8 -18.57 -16.91 -15.58
CA MET A 8 -18.13 -16.47 -14.24
C MET A 8 -18.91 -15.25 -13.72
N GLY A 9 -19.97 -14.81 -14.43
CA GLY A 9 -20.78 -13.66 -14.03
C GLY A 9 -20.11 -12.30 -14.29
N VAL A 10 -19.05 -12.27 -15.10
CA VAL A 10 -18.34 -11.03 -15.45
C VAL A 10 -18.89 -10.47 -16.75
N ALA A 11 -19.49 -9.28 -16.70
CA ALA A 11 -19.91 -8.52 -17.87
C ALA A 11 -18.77 -7.61 -18.35
N GLY A 12 -18.49 -7.61 -19.66
CA GLY A 12 -17.43 -6.76 -20.22
C GLY A 12 -17.59 -6.48 -21.69
N LYS A 13 -16.87 -5.47 -22.17
CA LYS A 13 -16.78 -5.11 -23.60
C LYS A 13 -15.38 -5.47 -24.10
N HIS A 14 -15.30 -5.96 -25.33
CA HIS A 14 -14.01 -6.25 -25.97
C HIS A 14 -13.15 -5.00 -26.10
N VAL A 15 -11.84 -5.16 -25.86
CA VAL A 15 -10.82 -4.17 -26.16
C VAL A 15 -10.21 -4.59 -27.52
N GLY A 16 -10.63 -3.96 -28.61
CA GLY A 16 -10.21 -4.26 -29.98
C GLY A 16 -11.39 -4.64 -30.89
N ASP A 17 -11.13 -4.85 -32.18
CA ASP A 17 -12.13 -5.27 -33.14
C ASP A 17 -12.71 -6.62 -32.75
N PRO A 18 -14.04 -6.77 -32.68
CA PRO A 18 -14.65 -8.05 -32.41
C PRO A 18 -14.31 -9.01 -33.54
N LEU A 19 -13.45 -9.98 -33.27
CA LEU A 19 -13.44 -11.19 -34.10
C LEU A 19 -14.87 -11.69 -34.14
N SER A 20 -15.39 -11.86 -35.36
CA SER A 20 -16.77 -12.23 -35.60
C SER A 20 -17.19 -13.41 -34.72
N ASP A 21 -18.42 -13.39 -34.21
CA ASP A 21 -19.04 -14.47 -33.41
C ASP A 21 -19.11 -15.83 -34.17
N GLU A 22 -18.55 -15.90 -35.33
CA GLU A 22 -18.57 -17.05 -36.24
C GLU A 22 -17.89 -18.31 -35.68
N TYR A 23 -16.99 -18.14 -34.68
CA TYR A 23 -16.31 -19.24 -33.97
C TYR A 23 -16.85 -19.49 -32.56
N ALA A 24 -17.87 -18.77 -32.14
CA ALA A 24 -18.44 -18.90 -30.81
C ALA A 24 -19.13 -20.27 -30.64
N GLY A 25 -18.39 -21.21 -30.10
CA GLY A 25 -18.93 -22.52 -29.70
C GLY A 25 -18.20 -23.76 -30.24
N ALA A 26 -17.23 -23.60 -31.15
CA ALA A 26 -16.55 -24.75 -31.74
C ALA A 26 -15.52 -25.44 -30.81
N ILE A 27 -14.83 -24.67 -29.97
CA ILE A 27 -13.81 -25.18 -29.03
C ILE A 27 -13.95 -24.47 -27.69
N ARG A 28 -14.12 -25.26 -26.61
CA ARG A 28 -14.07 -24.73 -25.23
C ARG A 28 -12.65 -24.87 -24.68
N VAL A 29 -11.97 -23.75 -24.50
CA VAL A 29 -10.68 -23.72 -23.81
C VAL A 29 -10.95 -23.78 -22.30
N PRO A 30 -10.44 -24.79 -21.59
CA PRO A 30 -10.61 -24.92 -20.14
C PRO A 30 -9.69 -23.97 -19.38
N PHE A 31 -10.01 -22.68 -19.37
CA PHE A 31 -9.21 -21.64 -18.72
C PHE A 31 -8.95 -21.88 -17.22
N ASP A 32 -9.73 -22.76 -16.59
CA ASP A 32 -9.56 -23.16 -15.18
C ASP A 32 -8.54 -24.28 -15.00
N ASP A 33 -8.05 -24.91 -16.08
CA ASP A 33 -7.08 -26.00 -16.00
C ASP A 33 -5.66 -25.46 -15.76
N PRO A 34 -5.01 -25.82 -14.63
CA PRO A 34 -3.62 -25.42 -14.36
C PRO A 34 -2.62 -25.79 -15.45
N GLY A 35 -2.87 -26.87 -16.19
CA GLY A 35 -1.98 -27.36 -17.23
C GLY A 35 -1.83 -26.45 -18.44
N ILE A 36 -2.78 -25.51 -18.64
CA ILE A 36 -2.74 -24.59 -19.78
C ILE A 36 -2.44 -23.13 -19.40
N TRP A 37 -2.28 -22.81 -18.12
CA TRP A 37 -2.15 -21.42 -17.68
C TRP A 37 -0.99 -20.66 -18.32
N SER A 38 0.20 -21.29 -18.42
CA SER A 38 1.36 -20.67 -19.08
C SER A 38 1.10 -20.39 -20.56
N THR A 39 0.35 -21.26 -21.24
CA THR A 39 -0.05 -21.07 -22.64
C THR A 39 -1.07 -19.92 -22.76
N VAL A 40 -2.03 -19.82 -21.85
CA VAL A 40 -3.00 -18.72 -21.83
C VAL A 40 -2.32 -17.38 -21.62
N ASP A 41 -1.37 -17.30 -20.68
CA ASP A 41 -0.57 -16.09 -20.44
C ASP A 41 0.23 -15.69 -21.69
N SER A 42 0.88 -16.65 -22.37
CA SER A 42 1.59 -16.39 -23.63
C SER A 42 0.65 -15.88 -24.71
N LEU A 43 -0.54 -16.43 -24.86
CA LEU A 43 -1.52 -15.98 -25.85
C LEU A 43 -1.99 -14.54 -25.64
N PHE A 44 -2.11 -14.10 -24.37
CA PHE A 44 -2.39 -12.69 -24.07
C PHE A 44 -1.18 -11.80 -24.37
N LEU A 45 0.02 -12.23 -24.01
CA LEU A 45 1.27 -11.49 -24.28
C LEU A 45 1.53 -11.33 -25.77
N GLU A 46 1.26 -12.36 -26.57
CA GLU A 46 1.43 -12.38 -28.02
C GLU A 46 0.28 -11.67 -28.78
N GLY A 47 -0.76 -11.24 -28.06
CA GLY A 47 -1.94 -10.60 -28.65
C GLY A 47 -2.88 -11.54 -29.40
N ALA A 48 -2.69 -12.87 -29.28
CA ALA A 48 -3.60 -13.86 -29.85
C ALA A 48 -4.92 -13.94 -29.07
N LEU A 49 -4.91 -13.63 -27.77
CA LEU A 49 -6.08 -13.36 -26.95
C LEU A 49 -6.08 -11.87 -26.56
N HIS A 50 -7.24 -11.24 -26.66
CA HIS A 50 -7.42 -9.84 -26.28
C HIS A 50 -8.10 -9.74 -24.91
N PRO A 51 -7.60 -8.88 -23.99
CA PRO A 51 -8.28 -8.62 -22.73
C PRO A 51 -9.67 -8.02 -22.94
N VAL A 52 -10.58 -8.34 -22.03
CA VAL A 52 -11.94 -7.79 -22.03
C VAL A 52 -12.03 -6.69 -20.98
N ARG A 53 -12.56 -5.53 -21.37
CA ARG A 53 -12.85 -4.44 -20.44
C ARG A 53 -14.07 -4.78 -19.60
N VAL A 54 -13.91 -4.70 -18.27
CA VAL A 54 -14.95 -5.03 -17.30
C VAL A 54 -15.17 -3.85 -16.35
N THR A 55 -16.40 -3.61 -15.91
CA THR A 55 -16.77 -2.56 -14.96
C THR A 55 -16.56 -2.96 -13.51
N GLY A 56 -16.32 -4.24 -13.25
CA GLY A 56 -16.01 -4.77 -11.92
C GLY A 56 -15.70 -6.25 -12.00
N LEU A 57 -14.96 -6.75 -11.02
CA LEU A 57 -14.66 -8.16 -10.87
C LEU A 57 -15.24 -8.68 -9.55
N PRO A 58 -15.89 -9.85 -9.54
CA PRO A 58 -16.24 -10.50 -8.30
C PRO A 58 -15.01 -10.74 -7.43
N SER A 59 -15.14 -10.65 -6.11
CA SER A 59 -14.04 -10.96 -5.18
C SER A 59 -13.50 -12.39 -5.32
N THR A 60 -14.31 -13.28 -5.89
CA THR A 60 -13.97 -14.67 -6.19
C THR A 60 -13.30 -14.85 -7.56
N PHE A 61 -13.07 -13.76 -8.33
CA PHE A 61 -12.47 -13.87 -9.65
C PHE A 61 -11.01 -14.33 -9.55
N PRO A 62 -10.60 -15.41 -10.25
CA PRO A 62 -9.27 -15.96 -10.12
C PRO A 62 -8.20 -14.97 -10.57
N ARG A 63 -7.24 -14.69 -9.69
CA ARG A 63 -6.17 -13.72 -9.91
C ARG A 63 -5.38 -13.97 -11.21
N ARG A 64 -5.09 -15.23 -11.53
CA ARG A 64 -4.38 -15.63 -12.74
C ARG A 64 -5.06 -15.22 -14.04
N LEU A 65 -6.38 -15.01 -13.99
CA LEU A 65 -7.15 -14.57 -15.16
C LEU A 65 -7.22 -13.05 -15.30
N HIS A 66 -6.60 -12.30 -14.40
CA HIS A 66 -6.53 -10.82 -14.46
C HIS A 66 -5.79 -10.34 -15.71
N VAL A 67 -4.87 -11.13 -16.28
CA VAL A 67 -4.20 -10.80 -17.56
C VAL A 67 -5.20 -10.64 -18.70
N GLY A 68 -6.34 -11.33 -18.63
CA GLY A 68 -7.39 -11.30 -19.66
C GLY A 68 -8.48 -10.25 -19.42
N VAL A 69 -8.37 -9.39 -18.40
CA VAL A 69 -9.35 -8.35 -18.11
C VAL A 69 -8.68 -7.00 -17.88
N VAL A 70 -9.34 -5.95 -18.34
CA VAL A 70 -8.95 -4.56 -18.10
C VAL A 70 -10.09 -3.89 -17.35
N GLN A 71 -9.84 -3.44 -16.14
CA GLN A 71 -10.83 -2.69 -15.37
C GLN A 71 -11.17 -1.37 -16.05
N ASP A 72 -12.42 -0.92 -15.95
CA ASP A 72 -12.80 0.36 -16.50
C ASP A 72 -12.11 1.48 -15.72
N GLN A 73 -11.23 2.19 -16.43
CA GLN A 73 -10.46 3.29 -15.85
C GLN A 73 -11.36 4.49 -15.48
N GLY A 74 -12.62 4.52 -15.96
CA GLY A 74 -13.59 5.53 -15.59
C GLY A 74 -13.91 5.50 -14.10
N ASP A 75 -14.19 4.33 -13.55
CA ASP A 75 -14.51 4.16 -12.13
C ASP A 75 -13.32 4.57 -11.25
N ILE A 76 -12.09 4.22 -11.66
CA ILE A 76 -10.88 4.61 -10.92
C ILE A 76 -10.66 6.12 -11.00
N HIS A 77 -10.92 6.73 -12.14
CA HIS A 77 -10.82 8.19 -12.31
C HIS A 77 -11.78 8.93 -11.37
N GLU A 78 -13.04 8.51 -11.29
CA GLU A 78 -14.04 9.10 -10.38
C GLU A 78 -13.62 8.95 -8.92
N LEU A 79 -13.16 7.75 -8.51
CA LEU A 79 -12.65 7.51 -7.16
C LEU A 79 -11.45 8.40 -6.81
N VAL A 80 -10.58 8.71 -7.77
CA VAL A 80 -9.46 9.64 -7.55
C VAL A 80 -9.97 11.07 -7.40
N VAL A 81 -10.93 11.53 -8.22
CA VAL A 81 -11.55 12.86 -8.10
C VAL A 81 -12.24 13.03 -6.75
N GLU A 82 -13.05 12.05 -6.36
CA GLU A 82 -13.72 12.06 -5.04
C GLU A 82 -12.70 12.05 -3.90
N GLY A 83 -11.66 11.25 -4.01
CA GLY A 83 -10.58 11.16 -3.01
C GLY A 83 -9.82 12.48 -2.87
N ILE A 84 -9.53 13.20 -3.97
CA ILE A 84 -8.90 14.53 -3.93
C ILE A 84 -9.79 15.50 -3.15
N ASN A 85 -11.09 15.50 -3.41
CA ASN A 85 -12.03 16.43 -2.74
C ASN A 85 -12.17 16.07 -1.26
N ALA A 86 -12.36 14.79 -0.93
CA ALA A 86 -12.45 14.35 0.45
C ALA A 86 -11.19 14.70 1.25
N LEU A 87 -9.99 14.49 0.69
CA LEU A 87 -8.75 14.82 1.38
C LEU A 87 -8.47 16.32 1.50
N LYS A 88 -9.04 17.15 0.63
CA LYS A 88 -8.99 18.61 0.82
C LYS A 88 -9.78 19.02 2.06
N ASP A 89 -10.96 18.42 2.25
CA ASP A 89 -11.84 18.73 3.38
C ASP A 89 -11.32 18.13 4.69
N GLU A 90 -10.65 16.98 4.63
CA GLU A 90 -10.09 16.27 5.78
C GLU A 90 -8.67 16.72 6.17
N LEU A 91 -8.06 17.66 5.45
CA LEU A 91 -6.70 18.10 5.71
C LEU A 91 -6.58 18.67 7.13
N PRO A 92 -5.77 18.06 8.03
CA PRO A 92 -5.69 18.49 9.42
C PRO A 92 -5.26 19.95 9.56
N GLY A 93 -5.88 20.66 10.49
CA GLY A 93 -5.52 22.04 10.85
C GLY A 93 -4.34 22.11 11.81
N GLU A 94 -4.05 23.32 12.29
CA GLU A 94 -2.98 23.58 13.27
C GLU A 94 -3.21 22.81 14.59
N ASP A 95 -4.47 22.69 15.01
CA ASP A 95 -4.88 21.97 16.23
C ASP A 95 -5.07 20.47 16.02
N GLY A 96 -4.83 19.96 14.80
CA GLY A 96 -4.96 18.55 14.48
C GLY A 96 -4.06 17.68 15.36
N SER A 97 -4.56 16.53 15.79
CA SER A 97 -3.77 15.60 16.56
C SER A 97 -2.76 14.85 15.70
N HIS A 98 -1.74 14.26 16.32
CA HIS A 98 -0.81 13.35 15.61
C HIS A 98 -1.54 12.18 14.93
N ARG A 99 -2.68 11.74 15.48
CA ARG A 99 -3.48 10.65 14.91
C ARG A 99 -4.17 11.08 13.61
N ASP A 100 -4.65 12.32 13.56
CA ASP A 100 -5.30 12.86 12.36
C ASP A 100 -4.30 12.93 11.21
N TRP A 101 -3.05 13.36 11.47
CA TRP A 101 -1.97 13.38 10.49
C TRP A 101 -1.57 11.97 10.01
N LEU A 102 -1.46 11.00 10.92
CA LEU A 102 -1.14 9.62 10.53
C LEU A 102 -2.28 8.97 9.72
N GLN A 103 -3.52 9.25 10.06
CA GLN A 103 -4.68 8.79 9.29
C GLN A 103 -4.74 9.48 7.92
N TYR A 104 -4.50 10.77 7.87
CA TYR A 104 -4.43 11.53 6.62
C TYR A 104 -3.37 10.97 5.68
N ALA A 105 -2.15 10.73 6.17
CA ALA A 105 -1.05 10.17 5.39
C ALA A 105 -1.40 8.80 4.77
N ARG A 106 -2.12 7.94 5.51
CA ARG A 106 -2.59 6.66 4.99
C ARG A 106 -3.61 6.84 3.86
N LYS A 107 -4.62 7.68 4.07
CA LYS A 107 -5.65 7.97 3.05
C LYS A 107 -5.02 8.60 1.80
N GLN A 108 -4.06 9.50 1.97
CA GLN A 108 -3.32 10.09 0.87
C GLN A 108 -2.52 9.02 0.09
N GLY A 109 -1.86 8.10 0.79
CA GLY A 109 -1.17 6.97 0.14
C GLY A 109 -2.12 6.07 -0.66
N GLU A 110 -3.31 5.78 -0.16
CA GLU A 110 -4.33 5.02 -0.90
C GLU A 110 -4.84 5.77 -2.14
N LEU A 111 -5.02 7.10 -2.04
CA LEU A 111 -5.34 7.94 -3.20
C LEU A 111 -4.23 7.88 -4.25
N LEU A 112 -2.98 8.06 -3.84
CA LEU A 112 -1.83 8.02 -4.74
C LEU A 112 -1.67 6.66 -5.41
N ALA A 113 -1.92 5.57 -4.71
CA ALA A 113 -1.90 4.22 -5.29
C ALA A 113 -2.91 4.08 -6.45
N ARG A 114 -4.12 4.64 -6.32
CA ARG A 114 -5.12 4.67 -7.39
C ARG A 114 -4.71 5.62 -8.52
N PHE A 115 -4.23 6.81 -8.18
CA PHE A 115 -3.79 7.82 -9.14
C PHE A 115 -2.66 7.29 -10.04
N HIS A 116 -1.63 6.65 -9.47
CA HIS A 116 -0.54 6.03 -10.23
C HIS A 116 -0.98 4.77 -11.03
N GLY A 117 -2.19 4.28 -10.81
CA GLY A 117 -2.78 3.19 -11.61
C GLY A 117 -3.56 3.66 -12.83
N LEU A 118 -3.74 4.97 -13.03
CA LEU A 118 -4.46 5.54 -14.17
C LEU A 118 -3.64 5.44 -15.47
N ASP A 119 -4.32 5.41 -16.61
CA ASP A 119 -3.68 5.61 -17.90
C ASP A 119 -3.14 7.04 -18.05
N ASN A 120 -2.22 7.25 -18.99
CA ASN A 120 -1.52 8.53 -19.16
C ASN A 120 -2.46 9.73 -19.33
N ALA A 121 -3.55 9.59 -20.07
CA ALA A 121 -4.46 10.72 -20.33
C ALA A 121 -5.21 11.16 -19.06
N ARG A 122 -5.71 10.20 -18.26
CA ARG A 122 -6.39 10.46 -16.98
C ARG A 122 -5.43 10.91 -15.91
N PHE A 123 -4.23 10.32 -15.89
CA PHE A 123 -3.15 10.74 -14.99
C PHE A 123 -2.82 12.21 -15.19
N GLU A 124 -2.55 12.66 -16.44
CA GLU A 124 -2.23 14.05 -16.74
C GLU A 124 -3.40 15.00 -16.41
N ALA A 125 -4.64 14.58 -16.63
CA ALA A 125 -5.81 15.38 -16.32
C ALA A 125 -5.95 15.66 -14.80
N LEU A 126 -5.52 14.75 -13.93
CA LEU A 126 -5.65 14.89 -12.48
C LEU A 126 -4.35 15.31 -11.77
N ARG A 127 -3.22 15.30 -12.47
CA ARG A 127 -1.89 15.58 -11.91
C ARG A 127 -1.84 16.88 -11.11
N THR A 128 -2.28 17.98 -11.70
CA THR A 128 -2.29 19.29 -11.02
C THR A 128 -3.12 19.28 -9.75
N GLY A 129 -4.25 18.58 -9.73
CA GLY A 129 -5.10 18.45 -8.53
C GLY A 129 -4.42 17.67 -7.41
N VAL A 130 -3.73 16.58 -7.75
CA VAL A 130 -2.97 15.75 -6.79
C VAL A 130 -1.75 16.51 -6.28
N GLU A 131 -0.97 17.15 -7.14
CA GLU A 131 0.20 17.97 -6.76
C GLU A 131 -0.20 19.13 -5.85
N GLY A 132 -1.33 19.77 -6.15
CA GLY A 132 -1.87 20.84 -5.32
C GLY A 132 -2.30 20.35 -3.92
N LEU A 133 -2.91 19.17 -3.84
CA LEU A 133 -3.25 18.53 -2.57
C LEU A 133 -2.00 18.20 -1.75
N GLN A 134 -0.98 17.60 -2.38
CA GLN A 134 0.28 17.28 -1.72
C GLN A 134 1.00 18.54 -1.20
N SER A 135 1.09 19.58 -2.02
CA SER A 135 1.71 20.85 -1.62
C SER A 135 1.00 21.51 -0.44
N ALA A 136 -0.34 21.48 -0.43
CA ALA A 136 -1.13 22.01 0.69
C ALA A 136 -0.91 21.19 1.98
N ALA A 137 -0.86 19.86 1.86
CA ALA A 137 -0.59 18.97 2.99
C ALA A 137 0.82 19.17 3.55
N ASP A 138 1.83 19.26 2.69
CA ASP A 138 3.23 19.49 3.08
C ASP A 138 3.38 20.83 3.82
N THR A 139 2.76 21.88 3.33
CA THR A 139 2.83 23.21 3.96
C THR A 139 2.22 23.18 5.37
N ARG A 140 1.03 22.60 5.51
CA ARG A 140 0.37 22.49 6.81
C ARG A 140 1.09 21.55 7.76
N LEU A 141 1.59 20.40 7.27
CA LEU A 141 2.36 19.47 8.09
C LEU A 141 3.65 20.12 8.60
N GLN A 142 4.35 20.89 7.79
CA GLN A 142 5.56 21.61 8.23
C GLN A 142 5.25 22.57 9.37
N GLU A 143 4.14 23.32 9.29
CA GLU A 143 3.74 24.22 10.37
C GLU A 143 3.34 23.45 11.63
N TRP A 144 2.53 22.42 11.49
CA TRP A 144 2.14 21.56 12.61
C TRP A 144 3.35 20.91 13.29
N VAL A 145 4.33 20.41 12.53
CA VAL A 145 5.56 19.80 13.03
C VAL A 145 6.38 20.78 13.86
N ARG A 146 6.48 22.04 13.48
CA ARG A 146 7.22 23.05 14.25
C ARG A 146 6.71 23.17 15.68
N HIS A 147 5.41 23.02 15.89
CA HIS A 147 4.80 23.20 17.20
C HIS A 147 4.62 21.89 17.99
N HIS A 148 4.51 20.75 17.32
CA HIS A 148 4.09 19.51 17.96
C HIS A 148 5.16 18.41 17.98
N PHE A 149 6.16 18.44 17.09
CA PHE A 149 7.14 17.36 16.94
C PHE A 149 7.91 17.05 18.25
N ALA A 150 8.25 18.07 19.03
CA ALA A 150 8.98 17.89 20.27
C ALA A 150 8.25 17.03 21.33
N SER A 151 6.93 16.98 21.27
CA SER A 151 6.09 16.19 22.19
C SER A 151 5.95 14.72 21.76
N LEU A 152 6.05 14.42 20.45
CA LEU A 152 5.83 13.07 19.90
C LEU A 152 6.70 11.98 20.53
N PRO A 153 8.01 12.20 20.80
CA PRO A 153 8.86 11.19 21.40
C PRO A 153 8.48 10.78 22.83
N SER A 154 7.59 11.53 23.47
CA SER A 154 7.13 11.28 24.84
C SER A 154 5.73 10.65 24.89
N LEU A 155 5.12 10.40 23.73
CA LEU A 155 3.83 9.72 23.66
C LEU A 155 3.95 8.26 24.10
N SER A 156 2.82 7.70 24.53
CA SER A 156 2.74 6.27 24.84
C SER A 156 3.07 5.43 23.59
N PRO A 157 3.83 4.32 23.74
CA PRO A 157 4.16 3.44 22.63
C PRO A 157 2.95 2.65 22.07
N VAL A 158 1.80 2.77 22.66
CA VAL A 158 0.54 2.19 22.15
C VAL A 158 0.30 2.73 20.75
N ASN A 159 0.13 1.85 19.78
CA ASN A 159 0.01 2.16 18.34
C ASN A 159 1.26 2.81 17.73
N ALA A 160 2.42 2.72 18.36
CA ALA A 160 3.72 3.14 17.86
C ALA A 160 3.69 4.49 17.11
N PRO A 161 3.34 5.63 17.76
CA PRO A 161 3.19 6.93 17.09
C PRO A 161 4.48 7.44 16.43
N MET A 162 5.65 6.95 16.86
CA MET A 162 6.93 7.20 16.20
C MET A 162 7.69 5.88 16.00
N VAL A 163 8.60 5.86 15.03
CA VAL A 163 9.36 4.65 14.66
C VAL A 163 10.12 4.01 15.83
N HIS A 164 10.64 4.77 16.79
CA HIS A 164 11.31 4.21 17.98
C HIS A 164 10.35 3.55 18.97
N HIS A 165 9.05 3.72 18.85
CA HIS A 165 8.05 3.02 19.66
C HIS A 165 7.75 1.60 19.15
N ILE A 166 8.14 1.27 17.91
CA ILE A 166 7.83 -0.01 17.27
C ILE A 166 8.30 -1.22 18.09
N PRO A 167 9.55 -1.28 18.61
CA PRO A 167 9.96 -2.44 19.40
C PRO A 167 9.15 -2.60 20.69
N SER A 168 8.83 -1.48 21.35
CA SER A 168 8.00 -1.52 22.57
C SER A 168 6.56 -1.94 22.28
N TYR A 169 5.99 -1.54 21.14
CA TYR A 169 4.71 -2.03 20.66
C TYR A 169 4.73 -3.55 20.42
N LEU A 170 5.78 -4.06 19.75
CA LEU A 170 5.94 -5.51 19.54
C LEU A 170 6.12 -6.28 20.85
N ALA A 171 6.86 -5.73 21.80
CA ALA A 171 7.01 -6.32 23.12
C ALA A 171 5.65 -6.42 23.86
N ALA A 172 4.85 -5.35 23.82
CA ALA A 172 3.51 -5.36 24.40
C ALA A 172 2.58 -6.40 23.73
N ARG A 173 2.64 -6.54 22.40
CA ARG A 173 1.89 -7.60 21.68
C ARG A 173 2.29 -8.99 22.14
N ARG A 174 3.59 -9.21 22.33
CA ARG A 174 4.10 -10.49 22.86
C ARG A 174 3.59 -10.75 24.27
N ASP A 175 3.62 -9.76 25.16
CA ASP A 175 3.15 -9.88 26.54
C ASP A 175 1.64 -10.20 26.61
N THR A 176 0.86 -9.86 25.58
CA THR A 176 -0.56 -10.20 25.45
C THR A 176 -0.81 -11.58 24.82
N GLY A 177 0.22 -12.36 24.52
CA GLY A 177 0.12 -13.76 24.10
C GLY A 177 0.54 -14.06 22.66
N GLU A 178 0.97 -13.09 21.88
CA GLU A 178 1.52 -13.33 20.54
C GLU A 178 2.94 -13.88 20.64
N THR A 179 3.10 -15.18 20.54
CA THR A 179 4.40 -15.85 20.77
C THR A 179 5.32 -15.89 19.56
N LYS A 180 4.79 -15.66 18.36
CA LYS A 180 5.57 -15.71 17.10
C LYS A 180 5.47 -14.36 16.39
N ILE A 181 6.48 -13.52 16.56
CA ILE A 181 6.55 -12.19 15.96
C ILE A 181 7.78 -12.12 15.08
N ALA A 182 7.62 -11.65 13.82
CA ALA A 182 8.71 -11.31 12.92
C ALA A 182 8.60 -9.84 12.52
N LEU A 183 9.69 -9.09 12.61
CA LEU A 183 9.79 -7.71 12.11
C LEU A 183 10.52 -7.72 10.77
N LEU A 184 9.81 -7.31 9.71
CA LEU A 184 10.36 -7.10 8.38
C LEU A 184 10.40 -5.61 8.10
N VAL A 185 11.55 -5.07 7.78
CA VAL A 185 11.76 -3.65 7.47
C VAL A 185 12.09 -3.50 5.99
N PHE A 186 11.21 -2.80 5.28
CA PHE A 186 11.40 -2.45 3.86
C PHE A 186 11.77 -0.97 3.77
N ASP A 187 13.03 -0.72 3.47
CA ASP A 187 13.55 0.64 3.33
C ASP A 187 13.15 1.25 1.98
N GLY A 188 12.82 2.54 1.98
CA GLY A 188 12.42 3.26 0.76
C GLY A 188 11.04 2.90 0.20
N LEU A 189 10.23 2.12 0.91
CA LEU A 189 8.88 1.77 0.48
C LEU A 189 7.89 2.88 0.84
N ALA A 190 7.28 3.50 -0.16
CA ALA A 190 6.26 4.53 0.05
C ALA A 190 4.88 3.91 0.41
N ILE A 191 4.01 4.69 1.05
CA ILE A 191 2.68 4.22 1.51
C ILE A 191 1.80 3.79 0.33
N ASP A 192 1.86 4.48 -0.80
CA ASP A 192 1.14 4.13 -2.03
C ASP A 192 1.62 2.81 -2.64
N GLN A 193 2.93 2.56 -2.60
CA GLN A 193 3.51 1.27 -3.00
C GLN A 193 3.05 0.14 -2.08
N TRP A 194 3.07 0.39 -0.75
CA TRP A 194 2.54 -0.56 0.22
C TRP A 194 1.05 -0.87 -0.03
N ALA A 195 0.22 0.14 -0.28
CA ALA A 195 -1.21 -0.07 -0.56
C ALA A 195 -1.44 -1.04 -1.73
N ARG A 196 -0.60 -0.96 -2.77
CA ARG A 196 -0.62 -1.89 -3.91
C ARG A 196 -0.16 -3.30 -3.52
N ILE A 197 0.98 -3.40 -2.81
CA ILE A 197 1.52 -4.68 -2.33
C ILE A 197 0.51 -5.38 -1.41
N ARG A 198 -0.09 -4.64 -0.46
CA ARG A 198 -1.11 -5.16 0.44
C ARG A 198 -2.31 -5.75 -0.34
N GLY A 199 -2.78 -5.06 -1.37
CA GLY A 199 -3.84 -5.57 -2.23
C GLY A 199 -3.49 -6.94 -2.80
N HIS A 200 -2.29 -7.09 -3.34
CA HIS A 200 -1.80 -8.37 -3.87
C HIS A 200 -1.62 -9.44 -2.78
N LEU A 201 -1.15 -9.06 -1.60
CA LEU A 201 -1.01 -10.00 -0.49
C LEU A 201 -2.37 -10.47 0.01
N ALA A 202 -3.35 -9.58 0.14
CA ALA A 202 -4.71 -9.93 0.56
C ALA A 202 -5.39 -10.91 -0.40
N GLU A 203 -5.18 -10.72 -1.72
CA GLU A 203 -5.68 -11.66 -2.74
C GLU A 203 -4.98 -13.02 -2.68
N GLY A 204 -3.66 -13.03 -2.44
CA GLY A 204 -2.87 -14.26 -2.39
C GLY A 204 -2.95 -15.04 -1.09
N MET A 205 -3.36 -14.37 -0.01
CA MET A 205 -3.42 -14.91 1.36
C MET A 205 -4.76 -14.52 2.02
N PRO A 206 -5.90 -15.08 1.58
CA PRO A 206 -7.23 -14.64 2.02
C PRO A 206 -7.49 -14.83 3.52
N ASP A 207 -6.78 -15.74 4.17
CA ASP A 207 -6.90 -16.00 5.61
C ASP A 207 -6.04 -15.07 6.47
N THR A 208 -5.32 -14.11 5.85
CA THR A 208 -4.43 -13.17 6.56
C THR A 208 -5.17 -11.85 6.83
N GLY A 209 -5.28 -11.48 8.10
CA GLY A 209 -5.73 -10.15 8.51
C GLY A 209 -4.62 -9.10 8.40
N PHE A 210 -4.96 -7.90 7.98
CA PHE A 210 -4.06 -6.75 7.95
C PHE A 210 -4.53 -5.71 8.95
N ASP A 211 -3.71 -5.44 9.97
CA ASP A 211 -3.90 -4.34 10.91
C ASP A 211 -2.84 -3.27 10.62
N GLU A 212 -3.26 -2.12 10.13
CA GLU A 212 -2.37 -1.10 9.60
C GLU A 212 -2.29 0.12 10.49
N MET A 213 -1.08 0.51 10.79
CA MET A 213 -0.76 1.74 11.51
C MET A 213 0.24 2.57 10.72
N ALA A 214 0.27 3.87 10.99
CA ALA A 214 1.33 4.76 10.54
C ALA A 214 2.10 5.30 11.73
N SER A 215 3.36 5.65 11.52
CA SER A 215 4.26 6.20 12.55
C SER A 215 5.04 7.37 11.97
N PHE A 216 5.31 8.38 12.79
CA PHE A 216 6.24 9.44 12.40
C PHE A 216 7.68 8.92 12.41
N ALA A 217 8.43 9.29 11.37
CA ALA A 217 9.88 9.15 11.36
C ALA A 217 10.55 10.25 12.19
N TRP A 218 11.82 10.06 12.51
CA TRP A 218 12.66 11.16 13.01
C TRP A 218 12.98 12.13 11.87
N LEU A 219 13.04 13.42 12.20
CA LEU A 219 13.44 14.46 11.25
C LEU A 219 14.89 14.89 11.51
N PRO A 220 15.70 15.00 10.44
CA PRO A 220 15.43 14.62 9.06
C PRO A 220 15.23 13.10 8.88
N THR A 221 14.47 12.72 7.85
CA THR A 221 14.12 11.31 7.57
C THR A 221 15.31 10.55 6.97
N LEU A 222 16.31 10.25 7.77
CA LEU A 222 17.50 9.51 7.35
C LEU A 222 17.34 8.02 7.64
N THR A 223 17.74 7.19 6.68
CA THR A 223 17.70 5.71 6.78
C THR A 223 18.39 5.20 8.04
N SER A 224 19.62 5.63 8.31
CA SER A 224 20.41 5.21 9.46
C SER A 224 19.76 5.56 10.80
N VAL A 225 19.12 6.74 10.88
CA VAL A 225 18.41 7.19 12.08
C VAL A 225 17.13 6.36 12.29
N SER A 226 16.30 6.24 11.25
CA SER A 226 15.03 5.51 11.34
C SER A 226 15.24 4.04 11.66
N ARG A 227 16.17 3.37 10.98
CA ARG A 227 16.43 1.94 11.19
C ARG A 227 17.01 1.66 12.57
N GLN A 228 17.99 2.44 13.03
CA GLN A 228 18.50 2.27 14.40
C GLN A 228 17.38 2.47 15.44
N ALA A 229 16.53 3.48 15.26
CA ALA A 229 15.39 3.70 16.15
C ALA A 229 14.39 2.51 16.14
N ILE A 230 14.07 1.96 14.96
CA ILE A 230 13.19 0.80 14.79
C ILE A 230 13.74 -0.45 15.48
N PHE A 231 15.05 -0.71 15.41
CA PHE A 231 15.64 -1.91 16.00
C PHE A 231 15.99 -1.77 17.48
N SER A 232 16.25 -0.56 17.96
CA SER A 232 16.68 -0.34 19.34
C SER A 232 15.59 0.13 20.30
N GLY A 233 14.55 0.80 19.77
CA GLY A 233 13.60 1.55 20.59
C GLY A 233 14.19 2.83 21.20
N LEU A 234 15.40 3.22 20.83
CA LEU A 234 16.12 4.38 21.34
C LEU A 234 15.84 5.64 20.50
N LYS A 235 16.01 6.78 21.14
CA LYS A 235 15.98 8.11 20.48
C LYS A 235 17.35 8.42 19.87
N PRO A 236 17.45 9.22 18.80
CA PRO A 236 18.72 9.49 18.10
C PRO A 236 19.88 9.94 19.00
N ARG A 237 19.60 10.72 20.03
CA ARG A 237 20.62 11.16 21.02
C ARG A 237 21.27 10.01 21.78
N GLU A 238 20.57 8.85 21.91
CA GLU A 238 21.04 7.69 22.65
C GLU A 238 21.96 6.77 21.83
N PHE A 239 21.97 6.97 20.49
CA PHE A 239 22.92 6.32 19.57
C PHE A 239 23.70 7.32 18.70
N ALA A 240 23.94 8.53 19.19
CA ALA A 240 24.62 9.59 18.47
C ALA A 240 25.99 9.18 17.90
N SER A 241 26.74 8.32 18.60
CA SER A 241 28.05 7.83 18.14
C SER A 241 28.00 6.89 16.93
N SER A 242 26.82 6.43 16.53
CA SER A 242 26.62 5.52 15.38
C SER A 242 25.52 6.02 14.43
N ILE A 243 25.14 7.28 14.54
CA ILE A 243 23.95 7.82 13.86
C ILE A 243 24.02 7.69 12.33
N ASP A 244 25.20 7.65 11.75
CA ASP A 244 25.42 7.59 10.30
C ASP A 244 25.54 6.15 9.74
N ILE A 245 25.47 5.14 10.59
CA ILE A 245 25.68 3.76 10.16
C ILE A 245 24.51 2.84 10.51
N THR A 246 24.32 1.77 9.73
CA THR A 246 23.28 0.75 9.95
C THR A 246 23.83 -0.57 10.49
N ALA A 247 25.16 -0.74 10.51
CA ALA A 247 25.82 -2.01 10.87
C ALA A 247 25.55 -2.49 12.33
N LYS A 248 25.05 -1.59 13.20
CA LYS A 248 24.75 -1.93 14.61
C LYS A 248 23.34 -2.51 14.83
N GLU A 249 22.49 -2.52 13.84
CA GLU A 249 21.08 -2.95 13.96
C GLU A 249 20.92 -4.33 14.59
N PRO A 250 21.64 -5.38 14.20
CA PRO A 250 21.48 -6.70 14.83
C PRO A 250 21.80 -6.68 16.33
N GLY A 251 22.87 -5.97 16.70
CA GLY A 251 23.27 -5.85 18.12
C GLY A 251 22.28 -5.01 18.93
N LEU A 252 21.71 -3.95 18.34
CA LEU A 252 20.68 -3.13 18.98
C LEU A 252 19.39 -3.94 19.20
N TRP A 253 18.97 -4.72 18.22
CA TRP A 253 17.83 -5.61 18.32
C TRP A 253 18.01 -6.69 19.39
N THR A 254 19.16 -7.38 19.37
CA THR A 254 19.50 -8.38 20.40
C THR A 254 19.47 -7.76 21.81
N ARG A 255 20.08 -6.59 21.97
CA ARG A 255 20.09 -5.89 23.25
C ARG A 255 18.69 -5.51 23.72
N PHE A 256 17.85 -4.96 22.83
CA PHE A 256 16.47 -4.59 23.15
C PHE A 256 15.69 -5.75 23.76
N TRP A 257 15.86 -6.96 23.20
CA TRP A 257 15.17 -8.14 23.71
C TRP A 257 15.84 -8.76 24.93
N ALA A 258 17.18 -8.76 25.01
CA ALA A 258 17.91 -9.23 26.19
C ALA A 258 17.56 -8.41 27.45
N ASP A 259 17.40 -7.09 27.32
CA ASP A 259 16.96 -6.21 28.42
C ASP A 259 15.52 -6.55 28.90
N ARG A 260 14.78 -7.39 28.19
CA ARG A 260 13.43 -7.90 28.50
C ARG A 260 13.39 -9.40 28.84
N GLY A 261 14.55 -10.01 29.02
CA GLY A 261 14.67 -11.40 29.44
C GLY A 261 14.52 -12.41 28.32
N LEU A 262 14.87 -12.03 27.10
CA LEU A 262 14.81 -12.87 25.90
C LEU A 262 16.16 -13.03 25.24
#